data_7e6cc9a7e7eae90466bb08182555d92e
#
_entry.id   7e6cc9a7e7eae90466bb08182555d92e
#
_cell.length_a   1.000
_cell.length_b   1.000
_cell.length_c   1.000
_cell.angle_alpha   90.00
_cell.angle_beta   90.00
_cell.angle_gamma   90.00
#
_symmetry.space_group_name_H-M   'P 1'
#
loop_
_entity.id
_entity.type
_entity.pdbx_description
1 polymer ?
#
loop_
_entity_poly.entity_id
_entity_poly.type
_entity_poly.pdbx_seq_one_letter_code
_entity_poly.pdbx_strand_id
1 'polypeptide(L)'
;MSTAASAILFVGRVLFVGLFMSTAVNHIRGRDRYVAIAKGRIPIPYVAGWPAGVWLLLADASLVLGVWPDIGTLMLAAFLVPITILFHPFWAISDPAQRRTQEMNFYRNVSLVGAALALFALFSVVGPGRFAITGSLLNLR
;
A
#
# COMPACT_ATOMS: atom_id res chain seq x y z
N MET A 1 18.15 15.92 7.71
CA MET A 1 18.59 14.59 7.22
C MET A 1 19.82 14.76 6.34
N SER A 2 20.87 13.92 6.48
CA SER A 2 22.06 13.93 5.63
C SER A 2 21.72 13.48 4.20
N THR A 3 22.62 13.78 3.23
CA THR A 3 22.42 13.36 1.83
C THR A 3 22.37 11.83 1.71
N ALA A 4 23.26 11.13 2.45
CA ALA A 4 23.27 9.66 2.48
C ALA A 4 21.96 9.07 3.03
N ALA A 5 21.46 9.59 4.14
CA ALA A 5 20.19 9.14 4.70
C ALA A 5 19.01 9.43 3.76
N SER A 6 19.03 10.57 3.06
CA SER A 6 18.00 10.90 2.06
C SER A 6 18.05 9.95 0.85
N ALA A 7 19.25 9.54 0.41
CA ALA A 7 19.41 8.58 -0.68
C ALA A 7 18.90 7.18 -0.28
N ILE A 8 19.24 6.72 0.92
CA ILE A 8 18.76 5.44 1.44
C ILE A 8 17.22 5.46 1.53
N LEU A 9 16.64 6.54 2.05
CA LEU A 9 15.19 6.69 2.16
C LEU A 9 14.52 6.71 0.77
N PHE A 10 15.13 7.37 -0.21
CA PHE A 10 14.63 7.37 -1.59
C PHE A 10 14.62 5.96 -2.19
N VAL A 11 15.73 5.22 -2.08
CA VAL A 11 15.80 3.83 -2.55
C VAL A 11 14.76 2.97 -1.83
N GLY A 12 14.61 3.13 -0.51
CA GLY A 12 13.59 2.43 0.27
C GLY A 12 12.18 2.70 -0.23
N ARG A 13 11.84 3.95 -0.57
CA ARG A 13 10.54 4.32 -1.16
C ARG A 13 10.30 3.60 -2.50
N VAL A 14 11.28 3.63 -3.39
CA VAL A 14 11.20 2.98 -4.71
C VAL A 14 10.98 1.47 -4.57
N LEU A 15 11.75 0.81 -3.70
CA LEU A 15 11.60 -0.62 -3.45
C LEU A 15 10.25 -0.96 -2.80
N PHE A 16 9.80 -0.13 -1.85
CA PHE A 16 8.54 -0.34 -1.16
C PHE A 16 7.33 -0.26 -2.12
N VAL A 17 7.31 0.70 -3.05
CA VAL A 17 6.19 0.84 -3.99
C VAL A 17 6.20 -0.20 -5.11
N GLY A 18 7.31 -0.91 -5.35
CA GLY A 18 7.42 -1.87 -6.45
C GLY A 18 6.34 -2.95 -6.44
N LEU A 19 5.97 -3.44 -5.26
CA LEU A 19 4.87 -4.39 -5.09
C LEU A 19 3.51 -3.76 -5.43
N PHE A 20 3.27 -2.54 -4.99
CA PHE A 20 1.99 -1.84 -5.17
C PHE A 20 1.82 -1.40 -6.62
N MET A 21 2.88 -0.99 -7.30
CA MET A 21 2.88 -0.69 -8.74
C MET A 21 2.43 -1.91 -9.56
N SER A 22 2.98 -3.09 -9.27
CA SER A 22 2.56 -4.34 -9.91
C SER A 22 1.08 -4.64 -9.62
N THR A 23 0.66 -4.46 -8.37
CA THR A 23 -0.72 -4.67 -7.94
C THR A 23 -1.66 -3.69 -8.65
N ALA A 24 -1.30 -2.41 -8.75
CA ALA A 24 -2.06 -1.37 -9.42
C ALA A 24 -2.32 -1.71 -10.90
N VAL A 25 -1.27 -2.11 -11.61
CA VAL A 25 -1.37 -2.52 -13.02
C VAL A 25 -2.29 -3.73 -13.16
N ASN A 26 -2.20 -4.70 -12.25
CA ASN A 26 -3.06 -5.88 -12.27
C ASN A 26 -4.54 -5.54 -12.02
N HIS A 27 -4.84 -4.62 -11.10
CA HIS A 27 -6.22 -4.13 -10.85
C HIS A 27 -6.80 -3.42 -12.09
N ILE A 28 -5.99 -2.67 -12.83
CA ILE A 28 -6.44 -1.99 -14.05
C ILE A 28 -6.65 -2.97 -15.19
N ARG A 29 -5.66 -3.83 -15.47
CA ARG A 29 -5.72 -4.79 -16.59
C ARG A 29 -6.68 -5.94 -16.35
N GLY A 30 -6.75 -6.44 -15.13
CA GLY A 30 -7.60 -7.56 -14.71
C GLY A 30 -8.89 -7.12 -14.00
N ARG A 31 -9.41 -5.93 -14.31
CA ARG A 31 -10.55 -5.30 -13.59
C ARG A 31 -11.72 -6.26 -13.34
N ASP A 32 -12.14 -7.00 -14.37
CA ASP A 32 -13.32 -7.86 -14.28
C ASP A 32 -13.10 -9.02 -13.30
N ARG A 33 -11.87 -9.56 -13.24
CA ARG A 33 -11.46 -10.58 -12.27
C ARG A 33 -11.54 -10.04 -10.84
N TYR A 34 -10.97 -8.84 -10.59
CA TYR A 34 -10.99 -8.25 -9.25
C TYR A 34 -12.40 -7.86 -8.80
N VAL A 35 -13.22 -7.34 -9.70
CA VAL A 35 -14.64 -7.08 -9.45
C VAL A 35 -15.38 -8.38 -9.10
N ALA A 36 -15.12 -9.47 -9.83
CA ALA A 36 -15.73 -10.77 -9.55
C ALA A 36 -15.32 -11.32 -8.18
N ILE A 37 -14.03 -11.21 -7.80
CA ILE A 37 -13.53 -11.64 -6.48
C ILE A 37 -14.15 -10.80 -5.35
N ALA A 38 -14.42 -9.52 -5.60
CA ALA A 38 -14.98 -8.59 -4.62
C ALA A 38 -16.50 -8.76 -4.40
N LYS A 39 -17.21 -9.41 -5.33
CA LYS A 39 -18.65 -9.69 -5.18
C LYS A 39 -18.94 -10.49 -3.91
N GLY A 40 -19.89 -10.01 -3.12
CA GLY A 40 -20.26 -10.61 -1.84
C GLY A 40 -19.30 -10.33 -0.67
N ARG A 41 -18.19 -9.62 -0.90
CA ARG A 41 -17.22 -9.26 0.14
C ARG A 41 -17.23 -7.79 0.50
N ILE A 42 -17.54 -6.93 -0.48
CA ILE A 42 -17.64 -5.48 -0.29
C ILE A 42 -18.93 -4.94 -0.92
N PRO A 43 -19.49 -3.83 -0.40
CA PRO A 43 -20.77 -3.27 -0.88
C PRO A 43 -20.73 -2.84 -2.35
N ILE A 44 -19.59 -2.31 -2.81
CA ILE A 44 -19.41 -1.79 -4.18
C ILE A 44 -18.24 -2.53 -4.85
N PRO A 45 -18.47 -3.75 -5.42
CA PRO A 45 -17.39 -4.58 -6.00
C PRO A 45 -16.59 -3.88 -7.10
N TYR A 46 -17.22 -2.97 -7.83
CA TYR A 46 -16.59 -2.22 -8.92
C TYR A 46 -15.33 -1.46 -8.48
N VAL A 47 -15.26 -0.97 -7.23
CA VAL A 47 -14.09 -0.23 -6.73
C VAL A 47 -12.82 -1.11 -6.66
N ALA A 48 -12.98 -2.44 -6.61
CA ALA A 48 -11.85 -3.37 -6.63
C ALA A 48 -11.18 -3.51 -8.02
N GLY A 49 -11.79 -2.99 -9.06
CA GLY A 49 -11.20 -2.97 -10.40
C GLY A 49 -10.23 -1.80 -10.59
N TRP A 50 -10.40 -1.08 -11.71
CA TRP A 50 -9.53 0.05 -12.07
C TRP A 50 -9.48 1.18 -11.02
N PRO A 51 -10.56 1.51 -10.24
CA PRO A 51 -10.43 2.55 -9.22
C PRO A 51 -9.39 2.24 -8.16
N ALA A 52 -9.32 0.98 -7.68
CA ALA A 52 -8.28 0.54 -6.77
C ALA A 52 -6.87 0.64 -7.39
N GLY A 53 -6.75 0.31 -8.68
CA GLY A 53 -5.49 0.47 -9.40
C GLY A 53 -5.05 1.93 -9.49
N VAL A 54 -5.94 2.85 -9.80
CA VAL A 54 -5.66 4.30 -9.82
C VAL A 54 -5.30 4.82 -8.43
N TRP A 55 -6.02 4.39 -7.39
CA TRP A 55 -5.69 4.71 -6.01
C TRP A 55 -4.27 4.34 -5.65
N LEU A 56 -3.85 3.11 -5.99
CA LEU A 56 -2.50 2.64 -5.74
C LEU A 56 -1.45 3.41 -6.56
N LEU A 57 -1.70 3.71 -7.85
CA LEU A 57 -0.79 4.51 -8.67
C LEU A 57 -0.57 5.91 -8.11
N LEU A 58 -1.61 6.55 -7.59
CA LEU A 58 -1.51 7.86 -6.95
C LEU A 58 -0.69 7.79 -5.67
N ALA A 59 -0.89 6.76 -4.85
CA ALA A 59 -0.10 6.52 -3.65
C ALA A 59 1.38 6.26 -3.97
N ASP A 60 1.66 5.42 -4.97
CA ASP A 60 3.01 5.11 -5.44
C ASP A 60 3.72 6.35 -6.00
N ALA A 61 3.03 7.13 -6.82
CA ALA A 61 3.56 8.38 -7.35
C ALA A 61 3.87 9.39 -6.24
N SER A 62 2.95 9.54 -5.27
CA SER A 62 3.16 10.35 -4.07
C SER A 62 4.45 9.97 -3.34
N LEU A 63 4.67 8.67 -3.12
CA LEU A 63 5.85 8.16 -2.43
C LEU A 63 7.14 8.31 -3.25
N VAL A 64 7.15 7.94 -4.53
CA VAL A 64 8.36 7.99 -5.36
C VAL A 64 8.77 9.43 -5.62
N LEU A 65 7.84 10.29 -6.02
CA LEU A 65 8.10 11.70 -6.30
C LEU A 65 8.31 12.51 -5.01
N GLY A 66 7.85 12.00 -3.88
CA GLY A 66 7.87 12.74 -2.63
C GLY A 66 6.93 13.95 -2.65
N VAL A 67 5.74 13.77 -3.25
CA VAL A 67 4.65 14.76 -3.23
C VAL A 67 3.69 14.33 -2.14
N TRP A 68 3.71 15.02 -0.99
CA TRP A 68 2.97 14.66 0.22
C TRP A 68 3.08 13.17 0.58
N PRO A 69 4.31 12.65 0.75
CA PRO A 69 4.54 11.21 0.85
C PRO A 69 3.92 10.57 2.10
N ASP A 70 3.64 11.36 3.13
CA ASP A 70 2.84 11.00 4.30
C ASP A 70 1.41 10.58 3.89
N ILE A 71 0.77 11.33 3.00
CA ILE A 71 -0.55 10.98 2.46
C ILE A 71 -0.47 9.70 1.63
N GLY A 72 0.56 9.55 0.78
CA GLY A 72 0.77 8.32 0.01
C GLY A 72 0.85 7.07 0.89
N THR A 73 1.57 7.14 2.02
CA THR A 73 1.65 6.02 2.96
C THR A 73 0.31 5.69 3.62
N LEU A 74 -0.47 6.69 3.99
CA LEU A 74 -1.82 6.50 4.53
C LEU A 74 -2.76 5.88 3.48
N MET A 75 -2.64 6.27 2.21
CA MET A 75 -3.41 5.68 1.11
C MET A 75 -3.11 4.19 0.95
N LEU A 76 -1.82 3.78 1.06
CA LEU A 76 -1.44 2.37 1.03
C LEU A 76 -1.98 1.61 2.25
N ALA A 77 -1.87 2.17 3.45
CA ALA A 77 -2.42 1.55 4.66
C ALA A 77 -3.95 1.40 4.57
N ALA A 78 -4.66 2.43 4.09
CA ALA A 78 -6.11 2.42 3.89
C ALA A 78 -6.56 1.37 2.86
N PHE A 79 -5.74 1.07 1.85
CA PHE A 79 -5.98 -0.02 0.91
C PHE A 79 -5.71 -1.39 1.56
N LEU A 80 -4.56 -1.55 2.23
CA LEU A 80 -4.11 -2.82 2.77
C LEU A 80 -5.00 -3.36 3.89
N VAL A 81 -5.48 -2.52 4.80
CA VAL A 81 -6.25 -2.96 5.97
C VAL A 81 -7.52 -3.72 5.57
N PRO A 82 -8.44 -3.16 4.76
CA PRO A 82 -9.63 -3.90 4.36
C PRO A 82 -9.31 -5.11 3.48
N ILE A 83 -8.32 -5.02 2.57
CA ILE A 83 -7.90 -6.14 1.74
C ILE A 83 -7.41 -7.31 2.61
N THR A 84 -6.62 -7.03 3.63
CA THR A 84 -6.08 -8.06 4.51
C THR A 84 -7.18 -8.81 5.25
N ILE A 85 -8.16 -8.09 5.80
CA ILE A 85 -9.22 -8.68 6.59
C ILE A 85 -10.25 -9.42 5.72
N LEU A 86 -10.65 -8.80 4.60
CA LEU A 86 -11.76 -9.29 3.78
C LEU A 86 -11.34 -10.35 2.75
N PHE A 87 -10.10 -10.33 2.28
CA PHE A 87 -9.65 -11.20 1.19
C PHE A 87 -8.64 -12.27 1.62
N HIS A 88 -8.08 -12.17 2.83
CA HIS A 88 -7.18 -13.18 3.39
C HIS A 88 -7.65 -13.76 4.74
N PRO A 89 -8.94 -14.19 4.88
CA PRO A 89 -9.47 -14.73 6.11
C PRO A 89 -9.02 -16.19 6.28
N PHE A 90 -7.74 -16.44 6.58
CA PHE A 90 -7.16 -17.77 6.68
C PHE A 90 -7.83 -18.65 7.75
N TRP A 91 -8.43 -18.05 8.78
CA TRP A 91 -9.17 -18.73 9.82
C TRP A 91 -10.46 -19.39 9.34
N ALA A 92 -11.00 -18.97 8.19
CA ALA A 92 -12.21 -19.51 7.58
C ALA A 92 -11.94 -20.63 6.55
N ILE A 93 -10.68 -21.04 6.36
CA ILE A 93 -10.25 -21.99 5.35
C ILE A 93 -9.94 -23.35 6.00
N SER A 94 -10.61 -24.41 5.53
CA SER A 94 -10.45 -25.77 6.04
C SER A 94 -9.24 -26.49 5.45
N ASP A 95 -8.94 -26.28 4.16
CA ASP A 95 -7.81 -26.91 3.49
C ASP A 95 -6.48 -26.37 4.04
N PRO A 96 -5.58 -27.23 4.58
CA PRO A 96 -4.37 -26.80 5.24
C PRO A 96 -3.39 -26.06 4.32
N ALA A 97 -3.29 -26.46 3.05
CA ALA A 97 -2.37 -25.83 2.10
C ALA A 97 -2.83 -24.43 1.71
N GLN A 98 -4.12 -24.28 1.41
CA GLN A 98 -4.73 -22.98 1.12
C GLN A 98 -4.70 -22.07 2.34
N ARG A 99 -5.02 -22.60 3.54
CA ARG A 99 -4.96 -21.86 4.80
C ARG A 99 -3.58 -21.26 5.03
N ARG A 100 -2.52 -22.07 4.88
CA ARG A 100 -1.13 -21.62 5.04
C ARG A 100 -0.77 -20.50 4.05
N THR A 101 -1.18 -20.63 2.80
CA THR A 101 -0.96 -19.59 1.78
C THR A 101 -1.65 -18.28 2.16
N GLN A 102 -2.90 -18.34 2.60
CA GLN A 102 -3.66 -17.15 2.99
C GLN A 102 -3.15 -16.54 4.30
N GLU A 103 -2.68 -17.34 5.23
CA GLU A 103 -2.01 -16.90 6.45
C GLU A 103 -0.74 -16.10 6.14
N MET A 104 0.10 -16.61 5.24
CA MET A 104 1.29 -15.89 4.76
C MET A 104 0.92 -14.56 4.10
N ASN A 105 -0.10 -14.54 3.26
CA ASN A 105 -0.58 -13.31 2.61
C ASN A 105 -1.11 -12.30 3.63
N PHE A 106 -1.84 -12.77 4.64
CA PHE A 106 -2.35 -11.94 5.74
C PHE A 106 -1.21 -11.25 6.49
N TYR A 107 -0.24 -12.03 7.00
CA TYR A 107 0.87 -11.47 7.77
C TYR A 107 1.82 -10.62 6.92
N ARG A 108 2.01 -10.93 5.65
CA ARG A 108 2.73 -10.05 4.71
C ARG A 108 2.07 -8.68 4.62
N ASN A 109 0.75 -8.63 4.45
CA ASN A 109 0.02 -7.37 4.38
C ASN A 109 0.06 -6.61 5.70
N VAL A 110 -0.06 -7.29 6.85
CA VAL A 110 0.10 -6.68 8.18
C VAL A 110 1.48 -6.04 8.32
N SER A 111 2.54 -6.71 7.87
CA SER A 111 3.90 -6.17 7.88
C SER A 111 4.03 -4.93 6.99
N LEU A 112 3.38 -4.93 5.82
CA LEU A 112 3.36 -3.78 4.91
C LEU A 112 2.57 -2.59 5.50
N VAL A 113 1.48 -2.85 6.22
CA VAL A 113 0.77 -1.81 6.98
C VAL A 113 1.70 -1.20 8.03
N GLY A 114 2.41 -2.04 8.79
CA GLY A 114 3.40 -1.56 9.76
C GLY A 114 4.48 -0.69 9.12
N ALA A 115 5.02 -1.11 7.97
CA ALA A 115 6.01 -0.34 7.23
C ALA A 115 5.44 1.00 6.71
N ALA A 116 4.21 1.01 6.19
CA ALA A 116 3.53 2.23 5.76
C ALA A 116 3.33 3.21 6.91
N LEU A 117 2.89 2.74 8.09
CA LEU A 117 2.73 3.57 9.28
C LEU A 117 4.07 4.11 9.81
N ALA A 118 5.15 3.31 9.77
CA ALA A 118 6.49 3.75 10.15
C ALA A 118 7.01 4.86 9.20
N LEU A 119 6.79 4.70 7.89
CA LEU A 119 7.11 5.74 6.91
C LEU A 119 6.25 6.99 7.09
N PHE A 120 4.97 6.83 7.37
CA PHE A 120 4.09 7.95 7.70
C PHE A 120 4.64 8.76 8.89
N ALA A 121 4.95 8.10 9.99
CA ALA A 121 5.52 8.76 11.18
C ALA A 121 6.86 9.43 10.85
N LEU A 122 7.74 8.78 10.11
CA LEU A 122 9.03 9.35 9.69
C LEU A 122 8.82 10.62 8.86
N PHE A 123 7.95 10.60 7.85
CA PHE A 123 7.69 11.76 7.00
C PHE A 123 7.04 12.90 7.76
N SER A 124 6.09 12.60 8.65
CA SER A 124 5.36 13.64 9.41
C SER A 124 6.20 14.26 10.52
N VAL A 125 7.25 13.58 11.03
CA VAL A 125 8.11 14.09 12.11
C VAL A 125 9.44 14.64 11.58
N VAL A 126 10.11 13.88 10.70
CA VAL A 126 11.46 14.21 10.22
C VAL A 126 11.43 14.87 8.84
N GLY A 127 10.42 14.50 8.03
CA GLY A 127 10.28 14.92 6.65
C GLY A 127 10.83 13.88 5.65
N PRO A 128 10.51 14.05 4.35
CA PRO A 128 10.78 13.05 3.31
C PRO A 128 12.21 13.07 2.75
N GLY A 129 13.08 13.94 3.28
CA GLY A 129 14.46 14.06 2.80
C GLY A 129 14.62 14.92 1.56
N ARG A 130 15.85 14.99 1.04
CA ARG A 130 16.24 15.89 -0.07
C ARG A 130 15.67 15.50 -1.44
N PHE A 131 15.34 14.21 -1.63
CA PHE A 131 14.79 13.69 -2.89
C PHE A 131 13.26 13.64 -2.86
N ALA A 132 12.63 14.75 -2.48
CA ALA A 132 11.20 14.94 -2.47
C ALA A 132 10.85 16.28 -3.08
N ILE A 133 9.76 16.32 -3.86
CA ILE A 133 9.28 17.54 -4.53
C ILE A 133 8.64 18.48 -3.51
N THR A 134 7.88 17.92 -2.56
CA THR A 134 7.24 18.70 -1.50
C THR A 134 7.65 18.20 -0.12
N GLY A 135 7.26 18.91 0.94
CA GLY A 135 7.26 18.41 2.31
C GLY A 135 6.06 17.50 2.57
N SER A 136 6.00 17.00 3.80
CA SER A 136 4.80 16.30 4.30
C SER A 136 3.64 17.30 4.46
N LEU A 137 2.42 16.83 4.23
CA LEU A 137 1.21 17.61 4.42
C LEU A 137 0.81 17.67 5.90
N LEU A 138 0.95 16.53 6.59
CA LEU A 138 0.65 16.41 8.01
C LEU A 138 1.94 16.55 8.84
N ASN A 139 1.87 17.33 9.91
CA ASN A 139 2.98 17.54 10.83
C ASN A 139 2.58 17.04 12.22
N LEU A 140 3.30 16.05 12.73
CA LEU A 140 3.09 15.44 14.05
C LEU A 140 4.09 15.95 15.11
N ARG A 141 4.77 17.08 14.84
CA ARG A 141 5.67 17.71 15.80
C ARG A 141 4.92 18.55 16.82
#